data_15c29ae0ad804c853f994ee43afb132e
#
_entry.id   15c29ae0ad804c853f994ee43afb132e
#
_cell.length_a   1.000
_cell.length_b   1.000
_cell.length_c   1.000
_cell.angle_alpha   90.00
_cell.angle_beta   90.00
_cell.angle_gamma   90.00
#
_symmetry.space_group_name_H-M   'P 1'
#
loop_
_entity.id
_entity.type
_entity.pdbx_description
1 polymer ?
#
loop_
_entity_poly.entity_id
_entity_poly.type
_entity_poly.pdbx_seq_one_letter_code
_entity_poly.pdbx_strand_id
1 'polypeptide(L)'
;MFVLTIRDHPDGVYSVFDESEDRVIPIFIANDDAARYLMMMQEEVEEYPPMQVVEMEDHVIIGACQDRGQKFSIITPDDFIIPPADPD
;
A
#
# COMPACT_ATOMS: atom_id res chain seq x y z
N MET A 1 8.92 -5.02 -6.41
CA MET A 1 7.62 -4.90 -5.73
C MET A 1 7.13 -3.47 -5.75
N PHE A 2 5.86 -3.26 -5.48
CA PHE A 2 5.22 -1.95 -5.63
C PHE A 2 4.48 -1.57 -4.36
N VAL A 3 4.61 -0.30 -3.96
CA VAL A 3 3.88 0.26 -2.82
C VAL A 3 3.20 1.55 -3.26
N LEU A 4 2.24 2.00 -2.46
CA LEU A 4 1.57 3.28 -2.69
C LEU A 4 2.17 4.32 -1.75
N THR A 5 2.54 5.48 -2.29
CA THR A 5 3.06 6.58 -1.48
C THR A 5 2.25 7.84 -1.75
N ILE A 6 2.29 8.76 -0.80
CA ILE A 6 1.68 10.08 -0.96
C ILE A 6 2.59 10.90 -1.88
N ARG A 7 2.02 11.46 -2.94
CA ARG A 7 2.78 12.11 -4.00
C ARG A 7 3.67 13.26 -3.48
N ASP A 8 3.16 14.05 -2.55
CA ASP A 8 3.89 15.20 -1.99
C ASP A 8 4.78 14.80 -0.81
N HIS A 9 4.64 13.58 -0.31
CA HIS A 9 5.41 13.07 0.83
C HIS A 9 5.89 11.66 0.51
N PRO A 10 6.97 11.50 -0.27
CA PRO A 10 7.43 10.18 -0.71
C PRO A 10 7.76 9.21 0.41
N ASP A 11 8.04 9.72 1.61
CA ASP A 11 8.27 8.87 2.79
C ASP A 11 6.96 8.37 3.42
N GLY A 12 5.82 8.92 2.98
CA GLY A 12 4.52 8.53 3.48
C GLY A 12 3.97 7.34 2.72
N VAL A 13 4.32 6.13 3.15
CA VAL A 13 3.84 4.90 2.54
C VAL A 13 2.44 4.58 3.04
N TYR A 14 1.55 4.26 2.12
CA TYR A 14 0.17 3.91 2.45
C TYR A 14 0.14 2.62 3.27
N SER A 15 -0.66 2.63 4.33
CA SER A 15 -0.89 1.46 5.17
C SER A 15 -2.35 1.36 5.54
N VAL A 16 -2.77 0.15 5.92
CA VAL A 16 -4.13 -0.12 6.38
C VAL A 16 -4.05 -0.71 7.79
N PHE A 17 -5.17 -0.68 8.51
CA PHE A 17 -5.26 -1.35 9.80
C PHE A 17 -5.76 -2.77 9.60
N ASP A 18 -5.12 -3.72 10.28
CA ASP A 18 -5.58 -5.11 10.29
C ASP A 18 -6.61 -5.32 11.40
N GLU A 19 -7.05 -6.57 11.61
CA GLU A 19 -8.03 -6.91 12.62
C GLU A 19 -7.55 -6.61 14.05
N SER A 20 -6.23 -6.59 14.25
CA SER A 20 -5.62 -6.27 15.54
C SER A 20 -5.35 -4.78 15.71
N GLU A 21 -5.82 -3.95 14.79
CA GLU A 21 -5.60 -2.51 14.75
C GLU A 21 -4.13 -2.12 14.56
N ASP A 22 -3.33 -3.02 14.03
CA ASP A 22 -1.94 -2.71 13.66
C ASP A 22 -1.89 -2.20 12.22
N ARG A 23 -0.97 -1.28 11.96
CA ARG A 23 -0.77 -0.77 10.60
C ARG A 23 0.00 -1.80 9.78
N VAL A 24 -0.53 -2.10 8.59
CA VAL A 24 0.06 -3.06 7.66
C VAL A 24 0.27 -2.37 6.32
N ILE A 25 1.48 -2.46 5.78
CA ILE A 25 1.78 -1.89 4.46
C ILE A 25 1.47 -2.96 3.41
N PRO A 26 0.52 -2.69 2.48
CA PRO A 26 0.31 -3.59 1.35
C PRO A 26 1.45 -3.43 0.34
N ILE A 27 2.08 -4.54 -0.01
CA ILE A 27 3.17 -4.59 -0.99
C ILE A 27 2.70 -5.45 -2.15
N PHE A 28 2.62 -4.87 -3.34
CA PHE A 28 2.08 -5.56 -4.51
C PHE A 28 3.22 -6.13 -5.35
N ILE A 29 3.07 -7.38 -5.79
CA ILE A 29 4.04 -8.01 -6.69
C ILE A 29 3.89 -7.45 -8.11
N ALA A 30 2.66 -7.17 -8.54
CA ALA A 30 2.37 -6.68 -9.88
C ALA A 30 1.97 -5.22 -9.86
N ASN A 31 2.53 -4.44 -10.79
CA ASN A 31 2.18 -3.03 -10.95
C ASN A 31 0.69 -2.82 -11.23
N ASP A 32 0.11 -3.70 -12.06
CA ASP A 32 -1.31 -3.60 -12.42
C ASP A 32 -2.22 -3.72 -11.21
N ASP A 33 -1.86 -4.56 -10.25
CA ASP A 33 -2.64 -4.72 -9.02
C ASP A 33 -2.56 -3.47 -8.15
N ALA A 34 -1.38 -2.88 -8.03
CA ALA A 34 -1.20 -1.64 -7.27
C ALA A 34 -1.98 -0.50 -7.91
N ALA A 35 -1.91 -0.39 -9.24
CA ALA A 35 -2.61 0.67 -9.97
C ALA A 35 -4.13 0.53 -9.82
N ARG A 36 -4.64 -0.71 -9.93
CA ARG A 36 -6.07 -0.98 -9.78
C ARG A 36 -6.54 -0.65 -8.36
N TYR A 37 -5.76 -1.03 -7.36
CA TYR A 37 -6.08 -0.72 -5.97
C TYR A 37 -6.18 0.79 -5.76
N LEU A 38 -5.20 1.54 -6.30
CA LEU A 38 -5.20 2.99 -6.21
C LEU A 38 -6.42 3.61 -6.89
N MET A 39 -6.79 3.11 -8.06
CA MET A 39 -8.00 3.57 -8.76
C MET A 39 -9.25 3.36 -7.92
N MET A 40 -9.38 2.19 -7.31
CA MET A 40 -10.53 1.89 -6.46
C MET A 40 -10.59 2.81 -5.24
N MET A 41 -9.45 3.12 -4.64
CA MET A 41 -9.39 4.07 -3.53
C MET A 41 -9.91 5.44 -3.95
N GLN A 42 -9.44 5.93 -5.08
CA GLN A 42 -9.81 7.26 -5.56
C GLN A 42 -11.28 7.36 -5.99
N GLU A 43 -11.86 6.25 -6.47
CA GLU A 43 -13.27 6.22 -6.82
C GLU A 43 -14.18 6.20 -5.59
N GLU A 44 -13.77 5.47 -4.54
CA GLU A 44 -14.58 5.30 -3.34
C GLU A 44 -14.47 6.49 -2.38
N VAL A 45 -13.29 7.08 -2.27
CA VAL A 45 -13.03 8.15 -1.30
C VAL A 45 -12.28 9.29 -1.99
N GLU A 46 -12.98 10.37 -2.29
CA GLU A 46 -12.42 11.54 -2.95
C GLU A 46 -11.45 12.31 -2.05
N GLU A 47 -11.48 12.04 -0.75
CA GLU A 47 -10.69 12.76 0.24
C GLU A 47 -9.27 12.25 0.42
N TYR A 48 -8.92 11.14 -0.22
CA TYR A 48 -7.55 10.66 -0.17
C TYR A 48 -6.60 11.67 -0.84
N PRO A 49 -5.44 11.93 -0.23
CA PRO A 49 -4.45 12.78 -0.87
C PRO A 49 -3.95 12.14 -2.16
N PRO A 50 -3.42 12.93 -3.09
CA PRO A 50 -2.84 12.37 -4.32
C PRO A 50 -1.76 11.35 -4.00
N MET A 51 -1.88 10.16 -4.57
CA MET A 51 -0.97 9.05 -4.32
C MET A 51 -0.39 8.53 -5.63
N GLN A 52 0.69 7.79 -5.53
CA GLN A 52 1.37 7.21 -6.68
C GLN A 52 1.85 5.81 -6.36
N VAL A 53 2.04 5.00 -7.41
CA VAL A 53 2.66 3.68 -7.30
C VAL A 53 4.17 3.85 -7.44
N VAL A 54 4.93 3.28 -6.51
CA VAL A 54 6.39 3.35 -6.53
C VAL A 54 6.94 1.93 -6.56
N GLU A 55 7.84 1.67 -7.51
CA GLU A 55 8.55 0.40 -7.56
C GLU A 55 9.78 0.44 -6.65
N MET A 56 9.95 -0.64 -5.87
CA MET A 56 11.12 -0.80 -5.01
C MET A 56 11.61 -2.24 -5.09
N GLU A 57 12.91 -2.42 -4.93
CA GLU A 57 13.46 -3.77 -4.86
C GLU A 57 12.99 -4.48 -3.59
N ASP A 58 12.77 -5.79 -3.71
CA ASP A 58 12.21 -6.60 -2.61
C ASP A 58 13.00 -6.45 -1.32
N HIS A 59 14.32 -6.60 -1.41
CA HIS A 59 15.15 -6.56 -0.22
C HIS A 59 15.20 -5.17 0.43
N VAL A 60 15.00 -4.12 -0.36
CA VAL A 60 14.99 -2.75 0.17
C VAL A 60 13.72 -2.51 0.99
N ILE A 61 12.56 -2.83 0.42
CA ILE A 61 11.31 -2.55 1.11
C ILE A 61 11.07 -3.50 2.29
N ILE A 62 11.36 -4.77 2.12
CA ILE A 62 11.19 -5.75 3.20
C ILE A 62 12.18 -5.45 4.34
N GLY A 63 13.42 -5.14 4.00
CA GLY A 63 14.42 -4.76 4.99
C GLY A 63 14.02 -3.52 5.77
N ALA A 64 13.48 -2.51 5.10
CA ALA A 64 13.03 -1.29 5.77
C ALA A 64 11.87 -1.58 6.75
N CYS A 65 10.93 -2.44 6.35
CA CYS A 65 9.84 -2.84 7.23
C CYS A 65 10.35 -3.61 8.45
N GLN A 66 11.27 -4.53 8.24
CA GLN A 66 11.84 -5.33 9.32
C GLN A 66 12.63 -4.47 10.31
N ASP A 67 13.41 -3.52 9.80
CA ASP A 67 14.21 -2.62 10.64
C ASP A 67 13.33 -1.78 11.56
N ARG A 68 12.13 -1.45 11.13
CA ARG A 68 11.21 -0.61 11.90
C ARG A 68 10.18 -1.42 12.69
N GLY A 69 10.21 -2.75 12.56
CA GLY A 69 9.18 -3.59 13.14
C GLY A 69 7.81 -3.34 12.52
N GLN A 70 7.78 -2.89 11.26
CA GLN A 70 6.55 -2.56 10.55
C GLN A 70 5.96 -3.80 9.89
N LYS A 71 4.69 -4.09 10.17
CA LYS A 71 3.98 -5.19 9.50
C LYS A 71 3.76 -4.86 8.04
N PHE A 72 3.83 -5.88 7.19
CA PHE A 72 3.53 -5.75 5.77
C PHE A 72 2.83 -7.02 5.28
N SER A 73 2.13 -6.89 4.16
CA SER A 73 1.45 -8.02 3.53
C SER A 73 1.81 -8.04 2.05
N ILE A 74 2.26 -9.18 1.56
CA ILE A 74 2.60 -9.37 0.15
C ILE A 74 1.33 -9.74 -0.60
N ILE A 75 0.99 -8.94 -1.59
CA ILE A 75 -0.22 -9.13 -2.40
C ILE A 75 0.18 -9.65 -3.77
N THR A 76 -0.33 -10.83 -4.12
CA THR A 76 -0.04 -11.45 -5.41
C THR A 76 -1.20 -11.19 -6.38
N PRO A 77 -1.00 -11.43 -7.69
CA PRO A 77 -2.10 -11.30 -8.67
C PRO A 77 -3.30 -12.22 -8.40
N ASP A 78 -3.11 -13.27 -7.62
CA ASP A 78 -4.19 -14.19 -7.26
C ASP A 78 -5.03 -13.68 -6.08
N ASP A 79 -4.53 -12.69 -5.35
CA ASP A 79 -5.25 -12.10 -4.23
C ASP A 79 -6.23 -11.05 -4.74
N PHE A 80 -7.47 -11.14 -4.30
CA PHE A 80 -8.49 -10.16 -4.66
C PHE A 80 -8.73 -9.24 -3.47
N ILE A 81 -8.17 -8.03 -3.54
CA ILE A 81 -8.21 -7.08 -2.43
C ILE A 81 -9.01 -5.84 -2.80
N ILE A 82 -9.82 -5.38 -1.85
CA ILE A 82 -10.61 -4.16 -1.99
C ILE A 82 -10.12 -3.18 -0.92
N PRO A 83 -9.85 -1.91 -1.27
CA PRO A 83 -9.47 -0.91 -0.28
C PRO A 83 -10.58 -0.70 0.75
N PRO A 84 -10.22 -0.38 2.00
CA PRO A 84 -11.24 -0.03 2.99
C PRO A 84 -12.00 1.23 2.56
N ALA A 85 -13.29 1.26 2.88
CA ALA A 85 -14.16 2.37 2.48
C ALA A 85 -13.86 3.66 3.27
N ASP A 86 -13.34 3.52 4.49
CA ASP A 86 -13.02 4.67 5.34
C ASP A 86 -11.52 4.94 5.35
N PRO A 87 -11.12 6.21 5.16
CA PRO A 87 -9.71 6.58 5.14
C PRO A 87 -9.17 6.80 6.54
N ASP A 88 -8.95 5.78 7.27
CA ASP A 88 -8.41 5.91 8.62
C ASP A 88 -6.90 5.76 8.67
#